data_1a37d6be488faf4f10489e94c5ef6851
#
_entry.id   1a37d6be488faf4f10489e94c5ef6851
#
_cell.length_a   1.000
_cell.length_b   1.000
_cell.length_c   1.000
_cell.angle_alpha   90.00
_cell.angle_beta   90.00
_cell.angle_gamma   90.00
#
_symmetry.space_group_name_H-M   'P 1'
#
loop_
_entity.id
_entity.type
_entity.pdbx_description
1 polymer ?
#
loop_
_entity_poly.entity_id
_entity_poly.type
_entity_poly.pdbx_seq_one_letter_code
_entity_poly.pdbx_strand_id
1 'polypeptide(L)'
;MNAHPAPAAPASDNTATVIPVARLVEAGLHRTSRAIRDTARPPTGDLLAHAARARRLAELHTRRARWWTVLERDTATNGVPAIYVEAVVTAVLDNERQARYWNDTADDWQAHADRRPTSDVAGAMSNWADLGLTEPTASGLPGTSAVTR
;
A
#
# COMPACT_ATOMS: atom_id res chain seq x y z
N MET A 1 6.27 -32.87 -71.37
CA MET A 1 5.37 -32.26 -70.39
C MET A 1 6.19 -32.10 -69.07
N ASN A 2 6.77 -30.90 -68.81
CA ASN A 2 7.57 -30.63 -67.63
C ASN A 2 6.66 -29.98 -66.59
N ALA A 3 6.36 -30.73 -65.52
CA ALA A 3 5.67 -30.18 -64.38
C ALA A 3 6.65 -29.34 -63.53
N HIS A 4 6.34 -28.03 -63.41
CA HIS A 4 7.07 -27.11 -62.58
C HIS A 4 6.59 -27.30 -61.10
N PRO A 5 7.46 -27.54 -60.12
CA PRO A 5 7.05 -27.59 -58.72
C PRO A 5 6.65 -26.18 -58.27
N ALA A 6 5.50 -26.07 -57.59
CA ALA A 6 5.02 -24.83 -56.99
C ALA A 6 5.98 -24.34 -55.88
N PRO A 7 6.21 -23.04 -55.74
CA PRO A 7 7.03 -22.51 -54.64
C PRO A 7 6.36 -22.78 -53.30
N ALA A 8 7.13 -23.32 -52.33
CA ALA A 8 6.70 -23.52 -50.95
C ALA A 8 6.42 -22.13 -50.32
N ALA A 9 5.25 -22.01 -49.71
CA ALA A 9 4.89 -20.81 -48.93
C ALA A 9 5.86 -20.59 -47.78
N PRO A 10 6.28 -19.35 -47.49
CA PRO A 10 7.16 -19.08 -46.36
C PRO A 10 6.43 -19.47 -45.05
N ALA A 11 7.06 -20.32 -44.26
CA ALA A 11 6.61 -20.62 -42.90
C ALA A 11 6.64 -19.29 -42.12
N SER A 12 5.45 -18.84 -41.71
CA SER A 12 5.34 -17.69 -40.80
C SER A 12 5.93 -18.10 -39.44
N ASP A 13 7.19 -17.74 -39.22
CA ASP A 13 7.83 -17.81 -37.92
C ASP A 13 7.13 -16.86 -36.94
N ASN A 14 6.01 -17.32 -36.38
CA ASN A 14 5.28 -16.66 -35.30
C ASN A 14 5.99 -16.96 -33.99
N THR A 15 7.30 -16.69 -33.89
CA THR A 15 8.04 -16.65 -32.63
C THR A 15 7.56 -15.42 -31.87
N ALA A 16 6.41 -15.56 -31.19
CA ALA A 16 5.99 -14.60 -30.19
C ALA A 16 7.16 -14.44 -29.20
N THR A 17 7.76 -13.25 -29.18
CA THR A 17 8.89 -12.95 -28.29
C THR A 17 8.41 -13.09 -26.84
N VAL A 18 8.74 -14.21 -26.19
CA VAL A 18 8.43 -14.43 -24.77
C VAL A 18 9.21 -13.42 -23.96
N ILE A 19 8.50 -12.44 -23.39
CA ILE A 19 9.14 -11.45 -22.52
C ILE A 19 9.43 -12.15 -21.19
N PRO A 20 10.70 -12.19 -20.72
CA PRO A 20 11.04 -12.79 -19.44
C PRO A 20 10.26 -12.13 -18.29
N VAL A 21 9.77 -12.93 -17.33
CA VAL A 21 9.01 -12.47 -16.17
C VAL A 21 9.75 -11.34 -15.43
N ALA A 22 11.06 -11.47 -15.25
CA ALA A 22 11.89 -10.46 -14.60
C ALA A 22 11.75 -9.07 -15.28
N ARG A 23 11.70 -9.01 -16.62
CA ARG A 23 11.52 -7.74 -17.36
C ARG A 23 10.14 -7.13 -17.13
N LEU A 24 9.10 -7.96 -17.07
CA LEU A 24 7.74 -7.50 -16.76
C LEU A 24 7.65 -6.94 -15.35
N VAL A 25 8.25 -7.63 -14.38
CA VAL A 25 8.32 -7.19 -12.97
C VAL A 25 9.10 -5.88 -12.86
N GLU A 26 10.29 -5.80 -13.47
CA GLU A 26 11.10 -4.58 -13.49
C GLU A 26 10.29 -3.37 -14.00
N ALA A 27 9.65 -3.51 -15.16
CA ALA A 27 8.81 -2.47 -15.72
C ALA A 27 7.62 -2.11 -14.80
N GLY A 28 7.01 -3.09 -14.12
CA GLY A 28 5.95 -2.91 -13.14
C GLY A 28 6.42 -2.14 -11.92
N LEU A 29 7.55 -2.50 -11.36
CA LEU A 29 8.18 -1.84 -10.22
C LEU A 29 8.58 -0.40 -10.55
N HIS A 30 9.17 -0.15 -11.73
CA HIS A 30 9.52 1.20 -12.18
C HIS A 30 8.28 2.10 -12.31
N ARG A 31 7.21 1.62 -12.96
CA ARG A 31 5.95 2.38 -13.06
C ARG A 31 5.36 2.71 -11.70
N THR A 32 5.33 1.73 -10.80
CA THR A 32 4.77 1.92 -9.45
C THR A 32 5.62 2.88 -8.62
N SER A 33 6.95 2.77 -8.68
CA SER A 33 7.87 3.66 -7.98
C SER A 33 7.76 5.11 -8.49
N ARG A 34 7.57 5.30 -9.80
CA ARG A 34 7.30 6.63 -10.38
C ARG A 34 5.97 7.18 -9.84
N ALA A 35 4.90 6.40 -9.90
CA ALA A 35 3.58 6.83 -9.40
C ALA A 35 3.60 7.22 -7.92
N ILE A 36 4.38 6.52 -7.07
CA ILE A 36 4.58 6.89 -5.66
C ILE A 36 5.25 8.26 -5.55
N ARG A 37 6.34 8.50 -6.29
CA ARG A 37 7.05 9.79 -6.28
C ARG A 37 6.18 10.94 -6.80
N ASP A 38 5.40 10.66 -7.84
CA ASP A 38 4.56 11.66 -8.52
C ASP A 38 3.25 11.95 -7.77
N THR A 39 2.98 11.22 -6.65
CA THR A 39 1.79 11.45 -5.84
C THR A 39 1.89 12.81 -5.14
N ALA A 40 1.13 13.79 -5.62
CA ALA A 40 1.16 15.16 -5.16
C ALA A 40 0.89 15.29 -3.65
N ARG A 41 1.55 16.25 -3.00
CA ARG A 41 1.28 16.61 -1.61
C ARG A 41 0.05 17.51 -1.57
N PRO A 42 -1.01 17.19 -0.78
CA PRO A 42 -2.17 18.05 -0.65
C PRO A 42 -1.84 19.40 0.01
N PRO A 43 -2.68 20.44 -0.20
CA PRO A 43 -2.59 21.69 0.54
C PRO A 43 -2.69 21.47 2.04
N THR A 44 -2.00 22.31 2.81
CA THR A 44 -2.08 22.26 4.27
C THR A 44 -3.54 22.56 4.73
N GLY A 45 -4.07 21.72 5.60
CA GLY A 45 -5.43 21.86 6.14
C GLY A 45 -6.53 21.13 5.37
N ASP A 46 -6.26 20.62 4.16
CA ASP A 46 -7.22 19.76 3.44
C ASP A 46 -7.11 18.31 3.92
N LEU A 47 -7.81 17.99 5.00
CA LEU A 47 -7.77 16.68 5.65
C LEU A 47 -8.27 15.56 4.73
N LEU A 48 -9.32 15.82 3.92
CA LEU A 48 -9.88 14.83 3.00
C LEU A 48 -8.90 14.53 1.84
N ALA A 49 -8.23 15.56 1.33
CA ALA A 49 -7.20 15.36 0.32
C ALA A 49 -5.99 14.60 0.89
N HIS A 50 -5.63 14.80 2.17
CA HIS A 50 -4.62 14.01 2.86
C HIS A 50 -5.04 12.54 2.98
N ALA A 51 -6.29 12.26 3.38
CA ALA A 51 -6.84 10.90 3.42
C ALA A 51 -6.82 10.24 2.03
N ALA A 52 -7.28 10.93 1.00
CA ALA A 52 -7.29 10.43 -0.37
C ALA A 52 -5.86 10.11 -0.88
N ARG A 53 -4.90 10.99 -0.59
CA ARG A 53 -3.48 10.75 -0.91
C ARG A 53 -2.94 9.51 -0.21
N ALA A 54 -3.22 9.35 1.07
CA ALA A 54 -2.76 8.21 1.85
C ALA A 54 -3.35 6.89 1.30
N ARG A 55 -4.66 6.84 0.97
CA ARG A 55 -5.28 5.69 0.28
C ARG A 55 -4.58 5.38 -1.04
N ARG A 56 -4.27 6.41 -1.82
CA ARG A 56 -3.54 6.24 -3.08
C ARG A 56 -2.17 5.62 -2.87
N LEU A 57 -1.42 6.04 -1.87
CA LEU A 57 -0.11 5.46 -1.52
C LEU A 57 -0.25 4.01 -1.08
N ALA A 58 -1.26 3.69 -0.25
CA ALA A 58 -1.55 2.31 0.15
C ALA A 58 -1.79 1.38 -1.05
N GLU A 59 -2.62 1.82 -2.02
CA GLU A 59 -2.87 1.08 -3.26
C GLU A 59 -1.58 0.84 -4.07
N LEU A 60 -0.72 1.86 -4.16
CA LEU A 60 0.52 1.77 -4.91
C LEU A 60 1.51 0.79 -4.24
N HIS A 61 1.61 0.82 -2.91
CA HIS A 61 2.44 -0.13 -2.16
C HIS A 61 1.89 -1.55 -2.28
N THR A 62 0.57 -1.75 -2.20
CA THR A 62 -0.07 -3.04 -2.46
C THR A 62 0.24 -3.56 -3.87
N ARG A 63 0.16 -2.69 -4.89
CA ARG A 63 0.52 -3.06 -6.26
C ARG A 63 1.99 -3.42 -6.38
N ARG A 64 2.87 -2.71 -5.68
CA ARG A 64 4.31 -3.00 -5.66
C ARG A 64 4.61 -4.33 -4.99
N ALA A 65 3.94 -4.66 -3.87
CA ALA A 65 4.03 -5.97 -3.24
C ALA A 65 3.66 -7.10 -4.21
N ARG A 66 2.56 -6.94 -4.97
CA ARG A 66 2.14 -7.94 -5.98
C ARG A 66 3.21 -8.19 -7.05
N TRP A 67 3.92 -7.16 -7.50
CA TRP A 67 5.04 -7.35 -8.44
C TRP A 67 6.18 -8.16 -7.82
N TRP A 68 6.51 -7.89 -6.56
CA TRP A 68 7.51 -8.69 -5.83
C TRP A 68 7.05 -10.13 -5.63
N THR A 69 5.77 -10.39 -5.35
CA THR A 69 5.20 -11.74 -5.25
C THR A 69 5.29 -12.51 -6.59
N VAL A 70 5.13 -11.81 -7.72
CA VAL A 70 5.34 -12.45 -9.04
C VAL A 70 6.79 -12.88 -9.20
N LEU A 71 7.75 -12.02 -8.80
CA LEU A 71 9.17 -12.35 -8.85
C LEU A 71 9.53 -13.48 -7.88
N GLU A 72 8.96 -13.50 -6.68
CA GLU A 72 9.13 -14.57 -5.70
C GLU A 72 8.79 -15.94 -6.27
N ARG A 73 7.63 -16.05 -6.92
CA ARG A 73 7.21 -17.30 -7.58
C ARG A 73 8.15 -17.72 -8.69
N ASP A 74 8.59 -16.76 -9.51
CA ASP A 74 9.53 -17.02 -10.60
C ASP A 74 10.90 -17.50 -10.06
N THR A 75 11.42 -16.83 -9.02
CA THR A 75 12.69 -17.22 -8.38
C THR A 75 12.62 -18.57 -7.69
N ALA A 76 11.51 -18.90 -7.03
CA ALA A 76 11.30 -20.21 -6.40
C ALA A 76 11.30 -21.35 -7.43
N THR A 77 10.80 -21.08 -8.65
CA THR A 77 10.73 -22.08 -9.73
C THR A 77 12.07 -22.26 -10.44
N ASN A 78 12.88 -21.20 -10.55
CA ASN A 78 14.09 -21.18 -11.38
C ASN A 78 15.39 -21.48 -10.60
N GLY A 79 15.31 -21.91 -9.34
CA GLY A 79 16.45 -22.39 -8.55
C GLY A 79 17.52 -21.32 -8.31
N VAL A 80 17.15 -20.05 -8.14
CA VAL A 80 18.09 -18.96 -7.81
C VAL A 80 18.67 -19.13 -6.40
N PRO A 81 19.85 -18.55 -6.10
CA PRO A 81 20.44 -18.59 -4.77
C PRO A 81 19.49 -18.05 -3.69
N ALA A 82 19.47 -18.70 -2.51
CA ALA A 82 18.55 -18.40 -1.41
C ALA A 82 18.55 -16.93 -0.99
N ILE A 83 19.69 -16.24 -1.08
CA ILE A 83 19.82 -14.81 -0.74
C ILE A 83 18.90 -13.93 -1.61
N TYR A 84 18.69 -14.29 -2.88
CA TYR A 84 17.76 -13.53 -3.74
C TYR A 84 16.30 -13.79 -3.35
N VAL A 85 15.96 -15.02 -2.97
CA VAL A 85 14.62 -15.37 -2.48
C VAL A 85 14.33 -14.58 -1.21
N GLU A 86 15.26 -14.55 -0.25
CA GLU A 86 15.14 -13.80 0.99
C GLU A 86 14.94 -12.28 0.73
N ALA A 87 15.73 -11.70 -0.17
CA ALA A 87 15.61 -10.30 -0.54
C ALA A 87 14.23 -9.98 -1.16
N VAL A 88 13.70 -10.87 -2.00
CA VAL A 88 12.38 -10.69 -2.62
C VAL A 88 11.27 -10.81 -1.58
N VAL A 89 11.32 -11.81 -0.68
CA VAL A 89 10.36 -11.97 0.43
C VAL A 89 10.38 -10.73 1.34
N THR A 90 11.56 -10.25 1.70
CA THR A 90 11.70 -9.02 2.48
C THR A 90 11.04 -7.83 1.78
N ALA A 91 11.24 -7.69 0.46
CA ALA A 91 10.62 -6.63 -0.33
C ALA A 91 9.09 -6.74 -0.39
N VAL A 92 8.52 -7.96 -0.42
CA VAL A 92 7.06 -8.18 -0.30
C VAL A 92 6.57 -7.64 1.04
N LEU A 93 7.15 -8.14 2.14
CA LEU A 93 6.74 -7.79 3.51
C LEU A 93 6.85 -6.29 3.80
N ASP A 94 7.92 -5.64 3.32
CA ASP A 94 8.10 -4.20 3.49
C ASP A 94 7.02 -3.40 2.76
N ASN A 95 6.67 -3.79 1.54
CA ASN A 95 5.62 -3.10 0.80
C ASN A 95 4.23 -3.33 1.39
N GLU A 96 3.94 -4.52 1.93
CA GLU A 96 2.71 -4.79 2.66
C GLU A 96 2.62 -3.96 3.95
N ARG A 97 3.75 -3.82 4.69
CA ARG A 97 3.82 -2.97 5.88
C ARG A 97 3.57 -1.50 5.53
N GLN A 98 4.16 -1.01 4.43
CA GLN A 98 3.92 0.34 3.94
C GLN A 98 2.45 0.54 3.50
N ALA A 99 1.85 -0.45 2.86
CA ALA A 99 0.44 -0.37 2.49
C ALA A 99 -0.47 -0.25 3.72
N ARG A 100 -0.24 -1.05 4.76
CA ARG A 100 -0.97 -0.95 6.04
C ARG A 100 -0.79 0.42 6.67
N TYR A 101 0.46 0.88 6.83
CA TYR A 101 0.76 2.20 7.38
C TYR A 101 -0.01 3.33 6.68
N TRP A 102 -0.06 3.31 5.34
CA TRP A 102 -0.78 4.33 4.59
C TRP A 102 -2.30 4.20 4.69
N ASN A 103 -2.85 2.99 4.85
CA ASN A 103 -4.28 2.81 5.14
C ASN A 103 -4.64 3.38 6.51
N ASP A 104 -3.88 3.04 7.56
CA ASP A 104 -4.09 3.57 8.91
C ASP A 104 -4.00 5.10 8.91
N THR A 105 -3.00 5.66 8.21
CA THR A 105 -2.86 7.11 8.02
C THR A 105 -4.06 7.73 7.32
N ALA A 106 -4.64 7.05 6.33
CA ALA A 106 -5.82 7.54 5.62
C ALA A 106 -7.05 7.56 6.54
N ASP A 107 -7.20 6.54 7.36
CA ASP A 107 -8.30 6.43 8.31
C ASP A 107 -8.19 7.48 9.41
N ASP A 108 -6.99 7.78 9.90
CA ASP A 108 -6.74 8.86 10.86
C ASP A 108 -7.07 10.24 10.28
N TRP A 109 -6.64 10.54 9.05
CA TRP A 109 -7.02 11.80 8.39
C TRP A 109 -8.53 11.91 8.17
N GLN A 110 -9.18 10.78 7.81
CA GLN A 110 -10.63 10.74 7.66
C GLN A 110 -11.34 10.95 9.00
N ALA A 111 -10.86 10.29 10.08
CA ALA A 111 -11.41 10.48 11.42
C ALA A 111 -11.30 11.93 11.90
N HIS A 112 -10.15 12.58 11.62
CA HIS A 112 -9.97 14.01 11.90
C HIS A 112 -10.96 14.89 11.12
N ALA A 113 -11.15 14.60 9.83
CA ALA A 113 -12.11 15.33 9.00
C ALA A 113 -13.56 15.19 9.53
N ASP A 114 -13.89 13.98 9.99
CA ASP A 114 -15.20 13.66 10.55
C ASP A 114 -15.34 14.05 12.04
N ARG A 115 -14.30 14.60 12.65
CA ARG A 115 -14.21 14.87 14.09
C ARG A 115 -14.46 13.65 14.96
N ARG A 116 -14.05 12.47 14.49
CA ARG A 116 -14.06 11.22 15.23
C ARG A 116 -12.71 10.98 15.93
N PRO A 117 -12.62 10.13 16.96
CA PRO A 117 -11.34 9.71 17.51
C PRO A 117 -10.46 9.05 16.43
N THR A 118 -9.16 9.35 16.46
CA THR A 118 -8.17 8.66 15.60
C THR A 118 -7.94 7.23 16.11
N SER A 119 -7.31 6.39 15.28
CA SER A 119 -6.98 5.00 15.64
C SER A 119 -6.18 4.91 16.93
N ASP A 120 -5.19 5.78 17.14
CA ASP A 120 -4.38 5.82 18.39
C ASP A 120 -5.22 6.18 19.61
N VAL A 121 -6.10 7.20 19.48
CA VAL A 121 -6.99 7.62 20.57
C VAL A 121 -8.06 6.54 20.84
N ALA A 122 -8.65 5.97 19.79
CA ALA A 122 -9.61 4.89 19.92
C ALA A 122 -9.00 3.65 20.58
N GLY A 123 -7.76 3.30 20.23
CA GLY A 123 -7.00 2.22 20.87
C GLY A 123 -6.72 2.49 22.35
N ALA A 124 -6.32 3.71 22.70
CA ALA A 124 -6.11 4.11 24.09
C ALA A 124 -7.41 4.05 24.92
N MET A 125 -8.52 4.56 24.36
CA MET A 125 -9.83 4.50 25.02
C MET A 125 -10.32 3.06 25.19
N SER A 126 -10.09 2.17 24.23
CA SER A 126 -10.40 0.75 24.35
C SER A 126 -9.60 0.11 25.50
N ASN A 127 -8.31 0.39 25.58
CA ASN A 127 -7.45 -0.12 26.65
C ASN A 127 -7.89 0.41 28.05
N TRP A 128 -8.35 1.65 28.12
CA TRP A 128 -8.88 2.20 29.38
C TRP A 128 -10.18 1.50 29.80
N ALA A 129 -11.07 1.21 28.84
CA ALA A 129 -12.28 0.46 29.10
C ALA A 129 -11.98 -0.97 29.59
N ASP A 130 -11.00 -1.63 28.98
CA ASP A 130 -10.53 -2.98 29.37
C ASP A 130 -9.89 -2.99 30.77
N LEU A 131 -9.26 -1.90 31.16
CA LEU A 131 -8.67 -1.69 32.49
C LEU A 131 -9.71 -1.20 33.53
N GLY A 132 -10.97 -1.02 33.15
CA GLY A 132 -12.03 -0.54 34.04
C GLY A 132 -11.87 0.93 34.45
N LEU A 133 -11.05 1.69 33.72
CA LEU A 133 -10.86 3.13 33.93
C LEU A 133 -11.94 3.89 33.17
N THR A 134 -13.08 4.12 33.78
CA THR A 134 -14.10 5.02 33.23
C THR A 134 -13.59 6.46 33.25
N GLU A 135 -13.94 7.25 32.21
CA GLU A 135 -13.63 8.68 32.20
C GLU A 135 -14.04 9.33 33.53
N PRO A 136 -13.19 10.21 34.11
CA PRO A 136 -13.61 11.00 35.23
C PRO A 136 -14.77 11.88 34.77
N THR A 137 -15.96 11.53 35.20
CA THR A 137 -17.15 12.33 34.98
C THR A 137 -16.85 13.74 35.47
N ALA A 138 -16.87 14.73 34.58
CA ALA A 138 -16.67 16.14 34.90
C ALA A 138 -17.88 16.69 35.70
N SER A 139 -18.20 16.02 36.79
CA SER A 139 -19.24 16.41 37.74
C SER A 139 -18.57 16.74 39.05
N GLY A 140 -18.30 18.00 39.26
CA GLY A 140 -17.87 18.47 40.60
C GLY A 140 -16.85 19.57 40.59
N LEU A 141 -17.08 20.69 39.87
CA LEU A 141 -16.50 21.95 40.34
C LEU A 141 -17.31 22.40 41.53
N PRO A 142 -16.73 22.45 42.74
CA PRO A 142 -17.40 23.02 43.89
C PRO A 142 -17.65 24.52 43.61
N GLY A 143 -18.90 24.93 43.74
CA GLY A 143 -19.34 26.27 43.52
C GLY A 143 -18.51 27.27 44.33
N THR A 144 -17.96 28.25 43.64
CA THR A 144 -17.35 29.43 44.23
C THR A 144 -18.47 30.22 44.94
N SER A 145 -18.50 30.08 46.27
CA SER A 145 -19.37 30.91 47.11
C SER A 145 -18.97 32.38 46.94
N ALA A 146 -19.85 33.16 46.38
CA ALA A 146 -19.74 34.61 46.32
C ALA A 146 -19.78 35.15 47.78
N VAL A 147 -18.67 35.69 48.26
CA VAL A 147 -18.61 36.48 49.48
C VAL A 147 -19.10 37.90 49.09
N THR A 148 -20.33 38.21 49.51
CA THR A 148 -20.88 39.57 49.50
C THR A 148 -20.30 40.33 50.69
N ARG A 149 -19.70 41.48 50.41
CA ARG A 149 -19.43 42.55 51.36
C ARG A 149 -19.86 43.86 50.77
#